data_1774f349a8b839efbc975255d2505f41
#
_entry.id   1774f349a8b839efbc975255d2505f41
#
_cell.length_a   1.000
_cell.length_b   1.000
_cell.length_c   1.000
_cell.angle_alpha   90.00
_cell.angle_beta   90.00
_cell.angle_gamma   90.00
#
_symmetry.space_group_name_H-M   'P 1'
#
loop_
_entity.id
_entity.type
_entity.pdbx_description
1 polymer ?
#
loop_
_entity_poly.entity_id
_entity_poly.type
_entity_poly.pdbx_seq_one_letter_code
_entity_poly.pdbx_strand_id
1 'polypeptide(L)'
;FPGREPLELISFVKGTVADIVENCLIVENGGLGYEIYMTGQDLGKVRIGEEKKIHTFLYVREDILQLYGFFSKDDLSMFKLLIGVNGVGPKGALGILSGISADELRFAVLSDDVKTISKAPGIGKKTAQKMILELKDKLKLEDAFEIKLAHQQEEAAIDAADLRDSRQEAV
;
A
#
# COMPACT_ATOMS: atom_id res chain seq x y z
N PHE A 1 3.58 22.79 -13.17
CA PHE A 1 2.50 23.76 -12.98
C PHE A 1 1.90 23.59 -11.58
N PRO A 2 1.85 24.63 -10.78
CA PRO A 2 1.21 24.54 -9.48
C PRO A 2 -0.28 24.20 -9.66
N GLY A 3 -0.74 23.14 -8.97
CA GLY A 3 -2.13 22.69 -9.03
C GLY A 3 -2.43 21.56 -10.01
N ARG A 4 -1.45 21.04 -10.73
CA ARG A 4 -1.64 19.82 -11.52
C ARG A 4 -1.38 18.61 -10.63
N GLU A 5 -2.40 17.79 -10.49
CA GLU A 5 -2.21 16.46 -9.90
C GLU A 5 -1.20 15.67 -10.75
N PRO A 6 -0.38 14.82 -10.11
CA PRO A 6 0.54 13.98 -10.86
C PRO A 6 -0.26 13.15 -11.88
N LEU A 7 0.25 13.09 -13.11
CA LEU A 7 -0.37 12.29 -14.17
C LEU A 7 -0.28 10.82 -13.79
N GLU A 8 -1.41 10.24 -13.43
CA GLU A 8 -1.53 8.81 -13.17
C GLU A 8 -1.99 8.12 -14.46
N LEU A 9 -1.19 7.19 -14.94
CA LEU A 9 -1.48 6.47 -16.18
C LEU A 9 -2.05 5.09 -15.92
N ILE A 10 -1.52 4.37 -14.94
CA ILE A 10 -1.94 3.00 -14.61
C ILE A 10 -2.50 2.98 -13.19
N SER A 11 -3.84 2.96 -13.09
CA SER A 11 -4.54 2.99 -11.80
C SER A 11 -4.59 1.63 -11.13
N PHE A 12 -4.67 0.56 -11.92
CA PHE A 12 -4.67 -0.82 -11.42
C PHE A 12 -4.23 -1.78 -12.50
N VAL A 13 -3.76 -2.94 -12.07
CA VAL A 13 -3.51 -4.09 -12.94
C VAL A 13 -4.29 -5.28 -12.39
N LYS A 14 -5.11 -5.88 -13.21
CA LYS A 14 -5.84 -7.11 -12.87
C LYS A 14 -5.35 -8.23 -13.75
N GLY A 15 -4.91 -9.33 -13.16
CA GLY A 15 -4.42 -10.48 -13.92
C GLY A 15 -4.02 -11.62 -13.00
N THR A 16 -3.32 -12.57 -13.60
CA THR A 16 -2.86 -13.78 -12.91
C THR A 16 -1.45 -13.56 -12.37
N VAL A 17 -1.22 -13.96 -11.13
CA VAL A 17 0.12 -13.93 -10.53
C VAL A 17 0.99 -14.95 -11.24
N ALA A 18 1.95 -14.47 -12.02
CA ALA A 18 2.86 -15.30 -12.80
C ALA A 18 4.11 -15.69 -12.02
N ASP A 19 4.61 -14.79 -11.18
CA ASP A 19 5.80 -15.03 -10.37
C ASP A 19 5.87 -14.05 -9.19
N ILE A 20 6.70 -14.39 -8.21
CA ILE A 20 7.04 -13.54 -7.07
C ILE A 20 8.56 -13.49 -7.01
N VAL A 21 9.15 -12.32 -7.25
CA VAL A 21 10.60 -12.13 -7.34
C VAL A 21 11.01 -11.03 -6.38
N GLU A 22 11.79 -11.37 -5.36
CA GLU A 22 12.25 -10.44 -4.32
C GLU A 22 11.11 -9.54 -3.79
N ASN A 23 11.12 -8.27 -4.17
CA ASN A 23 10.15 -7.27 -3.72
C ASN A 23 9.06 -6.99 -4.76
N CYS A 24 8.93 -7.85 -5.77
CA CYS A 24 8.02 -7.65 -6.89
C CYS A 24 7.04 -8.79 -7.04
N LEU A 25 5.82 -8.43 -7.39
CA LEU A 25 4.81 -9.33 -7.91
C LEU A 25 4.79 -9.20 -9.44
N ILE A 26 4.89 -10.30 -10.16
CA ILE A 26 4.73 -10.29 -11.62
C ILE A 26 3.31 -10.73 -11.94
N VAL A 27 2.56 -9.84 -12.55
CA VAL A 27 1.15 -10.08 -12.91
C VAL A 27 1.04 -10.10 -14.42
N GLU A 28 0.50 -11.20 -14.94
CA GLU A 28 0.20 -11.34 -16.37
C GLU A 28 -1.20 -10.85 -16.68
N ASN A 29 -1.28 -9.96 -17.65
CA ASN A 29 -2.53 -9.51 -18.23
C ASN A 29 -2.36 -9.42 -19.75
N GLY A 30 -3.17 -10.18 -20.48
CA GLY A 30 -3.16 -10.14 -21.95
C GLY A 30 -1.82 -10.48 -22.59
N GLY A 31 -1.02 -11.33 -21.98
CA GLY A 31 0.29 -11.71 -22.46
C GLY A 31 1.44 -10.80 -22.04
N LEU A 32 1.15 -9.74 -21.26
CA LEU A 32 2.16 -8.85 -20.70
C LEU A 32 2.37 -9.16 -19.22
N GLY A 33 3.65 -9.25 -18.79
CA GLY A 33 4.02 -9.38 -17.40
C GLY A 33 4.40 -8.03 -16.81
N TYR A 34 3.63 -7.58 -15.81
CA TYR A 34 3.89 -6.33 -15.09
C TYR A 34 4.64 -6.61 -13.80
N GLU A 35 5.82 -6.01 -13.62
CA GLU A 35 6.55 -6.04 -12.37
C GLU A 35 6.03 -4.94 -11.45
N ILE A 36 5.49 -5.33 -10.30
CA ILE A 36 4.87 -4.40 -9.35
C ILE A 36 5.61 -4.54 -8.02
N TYR A 37 6.23 -3.47 -7.55
CA TYR A 37 6.85 -3.42 -6.23
C TYR A 37 5.76 -3.36 -5.16
N MET A 38 5.81 -4.28 -4.22
CA MET A 38 4.82 -4.41 -3.16
C MET A 38 5.49 -4.63 -1.81
N THR A 39 4.73 -4.46 -0.73
CA THR A 39 5.22 -4.77 0.61
C THR A 39 5.45 -6.27 0.78
N GLY A 40 6.40 -6.63 1.64
CA GLY A 40 6.65 -8.05 1.96
C GLY A 40 5.42 -8.75 2.53
N GLN A 41 4.59 -8.04 3.29
CA GLN A 41 3.34 -8.57 3.83
C GLN A 41 2.35 -8.93 2.72
N ASP A 42 2.18 -8.05 1.74
CA ASP A 42 1.28 -8.30 0.61
C ASP A 42 1.79 -9.45 -0.26
N LEU A 43 3.10 -9.50 -0.52
CA LEU A 43 3.72 -10.60 -1.27
C LEU A 43 3.56 -11.95 -0.56
N GLY A 44 3.55 -11.96 0.77
CA GLY A 44 3.34 -13.16 1.56
C GLY A 44 1.91 -13.69 1.54
N LYS A 45 0.95 -12.90 1.10
CA LYS A 45 -0.48 -13.25 1.07
C LYS A 45 -0.93 -13.87 -0.25
N VAL A 46 -0.09 -13.90 -1.27
CA VAL A 46 -0.47 -14.36 -2.62
C VAL A 46 0.32 -15.59 -3.02
N ARG A 47 -0.26 -16.35 -3.94
CA ARG A 47 0.33 -17.53 -4.55
C ARG A 47 0.34 -17.41 -6.05
N ILE A 48 1.33 -18.01 -6.69
CA ILE A 48 1.42 -18.12 -8.14
C ILE A 48 0.14 -18.82 -8.66
N GLY A 49 -0.45 -18.27 -9.70
CA GLY A 49 -1.68 -18.77 -10.31
C GLY A 49 -2.97 -18.11 -9.83
N GLU A 50 -2.93 -17.35 -8.72
CA GLU A 50 -4.09 -16.61 -8.26
C GLU A 50 -4.40 -15.43 -9.18
N GLU A 51 -5.67 -15.11 -9.33
CA GLU A 51 -6.10 -13.87 -9.98
C GLU A 51 -6.24 -12.77 -8.95
N LYS A 52 -5.57 -11.63 -9.19
CA LYS A 52 -5.55 -10.50 -8.28
C LYS A 52 -5.74 -9.19 -9.02
N LYS A 53 -6.34 -8.23 -8.33
CA LYS A 53 -6.40 -6.83 -8.73
C LYS A 53 -5.49 -6.03 -7.81
N ILE A 54 -4.53 -5.35 -8.39
CA ILE A 54 -3.55 -4.55 -7.65
C ILE A 54 -3.75 -3.09 -8.02
N HIS A 55 -3.96 -2.24 -7.01
CA HIS A 55 -4.04 -0.79 -7.18
C HIS A 55 -2.63 -0.24 -7.28
N THR A 56 -2.33 0.46 -8.37
CA THR A 56 -0.96 0.82 -8.72
C THR A 56 -0.72 2.31 -8.79
N PHE A 57 0.53 2.66 -8.61
CA PHE A 57 1.09 3.98 -8.84
C PHE A 57 2.30 3.84 -9.76
N LEU A 58 2.27 4.53 -10.89
CA LEU A 58 3.38 4.54 -11.83
C LEU A 58 4.34 5.68 -11.46
N TYR A 59 5.54 5.30 -11.04
CA TYR A 59 6.59 6.24 -10.70
C TYR A 59 7.52 6.43 -11.90
N VAL A 60 7.54 7.65 -12.42
CA VAL A 60 8.33 7.98 -13.60
C VAL A 60 9.31 9.11 -13.28
N ARG A 61 10.56 8.86 -13.53
CA ARG A 61 11.64 9.84 -13.50
C ARG A 61 12.46 9.67 -14.79
N GLU A 62 13.44 10.53 -15.00
CA GLU A 62 14.26 10.53 -16.21
C GLU A 62 14.88 9.16 -16.51
N ASP A 63 15.31 8.44 -15.46
CA ASP A 63 15.98 7.13 -15.53
C ASP A 63 15.22 6.01 -14.80
N ILE A 64 14.01 6.28 -14.32
CA ILE A 64 13.23 5.34 -13.51
C ILE A 64 11.81 5.20 -14.06
N LEU A 65 11.39 3.95 -14.23
CA LEU A 65 10.02 3.58 -14.59
C LEU A 65 9.64 2.37 -13.74
N GLN A 66 8.84 2.60 -12.70
CA GLN A 66 8.48 1.55 -11.73
C GLN A 66 7.02 1.63 -11.37
N LEU A 67 6.38 0.46 -11.22
CA LEU A 67 5.05 0.32 -10.66
C LEU A 67 5.15 -0.07 -9.19
N TYR A 68 4.42 0.64 -8.35
CA TYR A 68 4.20 0.29 -6.95
C TYR A 68 2.74 -0.09 -6.78
N GLY A 69 2.44 -1.12 -5.99
CA GLY A 69 1.09 -1.61 -5.88
C GLY A 69 0.70 -2.10 -4.50
N PHE A 70 -0.62 -2.08 -4.29
CA PHE A 70 -1.25 -2.47 -3.03
C PHE A 70 -2.58 -3.16 -3.33
N PHE A 71 -3.00 -4.07 -2.48
CA PHE A 71 -4.27 -4.75 -2.64
C PHE A 71 -5.46 -3.86 -2.25
N SER A 72 -5.25 -2.86 -1.42
CA SER A 72 -6.31 -1.91 -1.04
C SER A 72 -6.04 -0.52 -1.60
N LYS A 73 -7.13 0.20 -1.93
CA LYS A 73 -7.05 1.60 -2.33
C LYS A 73 -6.55 2.50 -1.21
N ASP A 74 -6.86 2.14 0.02
CA ASP A 74 -6.46 2.92 1.19
C ASP A 74 -4.95 2.87 1.41
N ASP A 75 -4.33 1.70 1.27
CA ASP A 75 -2.88 1.57 1.34
C ASP A 75 -2.19 2.37 0.24
N LEU A 76 -2.72 2.34 -0.98
CA LEU A 76 -2.23 3.16 -2.08
C LEU A 76 -2.35 4.65 -1.75
N SER A 77 -3.48 5.08 -1.20
CA SER A 77 -3.69 6.48 -0.81
C SER A 77 -2.68 6.92 0.25
N MET A 78 -2.41 6.06 1.24
CA MET A 78 -1.40 6.33 2.25
C MET A 78 0.01 6.41 1.64
N PHE A 79 0.34 5.51 0.72
CA PHE A 79 1.60 5.54 -0.02
C PHE A 79 1.78 6.88 -0.75
N LYS A 80 0.75 7.35 -1.44
CA LYS A 80 0.78 8.65 -2.14
C LYS A 80 0.99 9.83 -1.19
N LEU A 81 0.37 9.80 -0.03
CA LEU A 81 0.60 10.80 1.01
C LEU A 81 2.05 10.79 1.51
N LEU A 82 2.61 9.60 1.71
CA LEU A 82 3.98 9.44 2.17
C LEU A 82 5.01 9.97 1.18
N ILE A 83 4.86 9.68 -0.10
CA ILE A 83 5.78 10.19 -1.13
C ILE A 83 5.69 11.70 -1.33
N GLY A 84 4.61 12.31 -0.87
CA GLY A 84 4.46 13.77 -0.81
C GLY A 84 5.24 14.43 0.32
N VAL A 85 5.72 13.65 1.29
CA VAL A 85 6.55 14.17 2.39
C VAL A 85 7.98 14.36 1.91
N ASN A 86 8.55 15.53 2.15
CA ASN A 86 9.92 15.84 1.78
C ASN A 86 10.91 14.88 2.46
N GLY A 87 11.76 14.23 1.68
CA GLY A 87 12.71 13.23 2.15
C GLY A 87 12.20 11.79 2.16
N VAL A 88 10.95 11.56 1.76
CA VAL A 88 10.37 10.21 1.63
C VAL A 88 10.15 9.90 0.16
N GLY A 89 10.96 9.00 -0.39
CA GLY A 89 10.78 8.47 -1.74
C GLY A 89 9.91 7.22 -1.77
N PRO A 90 9.62 6.67 -2.97
CA PRO A 90 8.78 5.47 -3.10
C PRO A 90 9.30 4.26 -2.33
N LYS A 91 10.59 4.00 -2.34
CA LYS A 91 11.18 2.87 -1.59
C LYS A 91 11.05 3.07 -0.08
N GLY A 92 11.26 4.29 0.40
CA GLY A 92 11.07 4.64 1.80
C GLY A 92 9.62 4.48 2.24
N ALA A 93 8.67 4.96 1.44
CA ALA A 93 7.24 4.81 1.69
C ALA A 93 6.82 3.34 1.73
N LEU A 94 7.31 2.54 0.79
CA LEU A 94 7.04 1.09 0.77
C LEU A 94 7.63 0.40 2.00
N GLY A 95 8.83 0.79 2.43
CA GLY A 95 9.47 0.31 3.64
C GLY A 95 8.66 0.63 4.91
N ILE A 96 8.13 1.84 5.00
CA ILE A 96 7.26 2.25 6.11
C ILE A 96 6.01 1.36 6.16
N LEU A 97 5.32 1.19 5.04
CA LEU A 97 4.10 0.39 4.96
C LEU A 97 4.36 -1.12 5.06
N SER A 98 5.60 -1.56 4.90
CA SER A 98 6.01 -2.93 5.19
C SER A 98 6.15 -3.19 6.69
N GLY A 99 6.50 -2.15 7.46
CA GLY A 99 6.71 -2.25 8.90
C GLY A 99 5.49 -1.93 9.76
N ILE A 100 4.66 -1.00 9.29
CA ILE A 100 3.42 -0.59 9.98
C ILE A 100 2.27 -0.51 8.98
N SER A 101 1.07 -0.89 9.43
CA SER A 101 -0.12 -0.78 8.59
C SER A 101 -0.52 0.69 8.38
N ALA A 102 -1.34 0.92 7.35
CA ALA A 102 -1.87 2.27 7.09
C ALA A 102 -2.67 2.81 8.29
N ASP A 103 -3.45 1.96 8.95
CA ASP A 103 -4.21 2.34 10.15
C ASP A 103 -3.29 2.71 11.31
N GLU A 104 -2.29 1.88 11.60
CA GLU A 104 -1.29 2.17 12.65
C GLU A 104 -0.54 3.47 12.37
N LEU A 105 -0.19 3.71 11.11
CA LEU A 105 0.48 4.94 10.71
C LEU A 105 -0.41 6.17 10.93
N ARG A 106 -1.70 6.10 10.58
CA ARG A 106 -2.65 7.19 10.82
C ARG A 106 -2.74 7.53 12.31
N PHE A 107 -2.91 6.52 13.15
CA PHE A 107 -3.00 6.73 14.59
C PHE A 107 -1.70 7.24 15.18
N ALA A 108 -0.55 6.75 14.70
CA ALA A 108 0.75 7.26 15.13
C ALA A 108 0.94 8.74 14.76
N VAL A 109 0.54 9.14 13.56
CA VAL A 109 0.59 10.55 13.13
C VAL A 109 -0.33 11.42 13.99
N LEU A 110 -1.56 10.99 14.23
CA LEU A 110 -2.55 11.76 14.99
C LEU A 110 -2.22 11.85 16.48
N SER A 111 -1.50 10.87 17.02
CA SER A 111 -1.06 10.84 18.42
C SER A 111 0.36 11.35 18.65
N ASP A 112 1.00 11.90 17.63
CA ASP A 112 2.40 12.38 17.69
C ASP A 112 3.39 11.28 18.12
N ASP A 113 3.14 10.05 17.73
CA ASP A 113 3.96 8.89 18.10
C ASP A 113 5.17 8.71 17.18
N VAL A 114 6.19 9.53 17.42
CA VAL A 114 7.47 9.51 16.68
C VAL A 114 8.15 8.14 16.79
N LYS A 115 8.06 7.50 17.93
CA LYS A 115 8.73 6.23 18.22
C LYS A 115 8.26 5.10 17.33
N THR A 116 6.94 4.98 17.13
CA THR A 116 6.35 3.98 16.25
C THR A 116 6.78 4.17 14.80
N ILE A 117 6.75 5.40 14.31
CA ILE A 117 7.15 5.73 12.93
C ILE A 117 8.65 5.51 12.72
N SER A 118 9.48 5.83 13.71
CA SER A 118 10.93 5.65 13.66
C SER A 118 11.38 4.19 13.61
N LYS A 119 10.50 3.25 13.91
CA LYS A 119 10.79 1.81 13.77
C LYS A 119 10.94 1.37 12.32
N ALA A 120 10.40 2.12 11.37
CA ALA A 120 10.53 1.81 9.96
C ALA A 120 12.00 1.97 9.50
N PRO A 121 12.52 1.02 8.71
CA PRO A 121 13.91 1.09 8.24
C PRO A 121 14.17 2.38 7.45
N GLY A 122 15.28 3.05 7.76
CA GLY A 122 15.68 4.28 7.08
C GLY A 122 14.93 5.54 7.50
N ILE A 123 14.00 5.44 8.44
CA ILE A 123 13.26 6.59 8.98
C ILE A 123 13.82 6.95 10.34
N GLY A 124 14.59 8.03 10.38
CA GLY A 124 15.11 8.60 11.62
C GLY A 124 14.07 9.46 12.31
N LYS A 125 14.44 9.91 13.52
CA LYS A 125 13.58 10.74 14.38
C LYS A 125 13.15 12.04 13.71
N LYS A 126 14.06 12.70 12.97
CA LYS A 126 13.77 13.96 12.27
C LYS A 126 12.77 13.75 11.13
N THR A 127 12.95 12.70 10.33
CA THR A 127 12.03 12.35 9.24
C THR A 127 10.66 12.00 9.79
N ALA A 128 10.60 11.22 10.87
CA ALA A 128 9.35 10.88 11.54
C ALA A 128 8.60 12.12 12.04
N GLN A 129 9.31 13.08 12.64
CA GLN A 129 8.74 14.35 13.08
C GLN A 129 8.19 15.18 11.91
N LYS A 130 8.91 15.24 10.79
CA LYS A 130 8.44 15.89 9.56
C LYS A 130 7.18 15.22 9.00
N MET A 131 7.18 13.89 8.97
CA MET A 131 6.02 13.13 8.51
C MET A 131 4.77 13.46 9.33
N ILE A 132 4.90 13.48 10.65
CA ILE A 132 3.80 13.84 11.54
C ILE A 132 3.31 15.25 11.23
N LEU A 133 4.20 16.20 11.10
CA LEU A 133 3.85 17.59 10.86
C LEU A 133 3.13 17.78 9.51
N GLU A 134 3.63 17.16 8.45
CA GLU A 134 3.06 17.29 7.12
C GLU A 134 1.77 16.47 6.91
N LEU A 135 1.65 15.32 7.56
CA LEU A 135 0.50 14.43 7.39
C LEU A 135 -0.67 14.73 8.34
N LYS A 136 -0.38 15.32 9.50
CA LYS A 136 -1.39 15.57 10.53
C LYS A 136 -2.59 16.38 10.03
N ASP A 137 -2.33 17.40 9.23
CA ASP A 137 -3.37 18.26 8.66
C ASP A 137 -4.24 17.54 7.62
N LYS A 138 -3.73 16.48 7.02
CA LYS A 138 -4.41 15.70 5.98
C LYS A 138 -5.19 14.52 6.55
N LEU A 139 -4.96 14.18 7.82
CA LEU A 139 -5.58 13.04 8.47
C LEU A 139 -6.41 13.50 9.66
N LYS A 140 -7.68 13.10 9.67
CA LYS A 140 -8.60 13.36 10.79
C LYS A 140 -8.87 12.06 11.56
N LEU A 141 -8.95 12.17 12.88
CA LEU A 141 -9.16 11.01 13.75
C LEU A 141 -10.46 10.26 13.41
N GLU A 142 -11.53 10.99 13.14
CA GLU A 142 -12.82 10.41 12.74
C GLU A 142 -12.70 9.57 11.47
N ASP A 143 -12.02 10.13 10.44
CA ASP A 143 -11.77 9.43 9.19
C ASP A 143 -10.93 8.17 9.43
N ALA A 144 -9.96 8.22 10.33
CA ALA A 144 -9.11 7.08 10.68
C ALA A 144 -9.93 5.95 11.32
N PHE A 145 -10.83 6.26 12.23
CA PHE A 145 -11.73 5.27 12.84
C PHE A 145 -12.70 4.67 11.84
N GLU A 146 -13.30 5.49 10.99
CA GLU A 146 -14.23 5.03 9.95
C GLU A 146 -13.56 4.07 8.98
N ILE A 147 -12.36 4.42 8.51
CA ILE A 147 -11.58 3.57 7.60
C ILE A 147 -11.22 2.25 8.27
N LYS A 148 -10.79 2.27 9.52
CA LYS A 148 -10.45 1.06 10.27
C LYS A 148 -11.64 0.12 10.43
N LEU A 149 -12.80 0.67 10.76
CA LEU A 149 -14.04 -0.11 10.87
C LEU A 149 -14.45 -0.71 9.54
N ALA A 150 -14.32 0.04 8.44
CA ALA A 150 -14.59 -0.45 7.10
C ALA A 150 -13.65 -1.62 6.73
N HIS A 151 -12.35 -1.52 7.04
CA HIS A 151 -11.38 -2.60 6.81
C HIS A 151 -11.74 -3.86 7.60
N GLN A 152 -12.11 -3.73 8.87
CA GLN A 152 -12.50 -4.87 9.69
C GLN A 152 -13.74 -5.57 9.14
N GLN A 153 -14.70 -4.81 8.63
CA GLN A 153 -15.90 -5.36 8.00
C GLN A 153 -15.57 -6.07 6.69
N GLU A 154 -14.67 -5.53 5.89
CA GLU A 154 -14.22 -6.13 4.64
C GLU A 154 -13.46 -7.44 4.87
N GLU A 155 -12.53 -7.45 5.81
CA GLU A 155 -11.79 -8.66 6.21
C GLU A 155 -12.75 -9.75 6.71
N ALA A 156 -13.70 -9.40 7.57
CA ALA A 156 -14.71 -10.32 8.07
C ALA A 156 -15.59 -10.88 6.95
N ALA A 157 -15.92 -10.07 5.94
CA ALA A 157 -16.70 -10.50 4.78
C ALA A 157 -15.90 -11.46 3.87
N ILE A 158 -14.61 -11.19 3.69
CA ILE A 158 -13.69 -12.06 2.91
C ILE A 158 -13.54 -13.40 3.63
N ASP A 159 -13.28 -13.41 4.93
CA ASP A 159 -13.15 -14.62 5.73
C ASP A 159 -14.44 -15.46 5.70
N ALA A 160 -15.59 -14.81 5.78
CA ALA A 160 -16.87 -15.48 5.67
C ALA A 160 -17.13 -16.07 4.29
N ALA A 161 -16.69 -15.40 3.22
CA ALA A 161 -16.78 -15.90 1.84
C ALA A 161 -15.86 -17.10 1.63
N ASP A 162 -14.62 -17.04 2.12
CA ASP A 162 -13.65 -18.15 2.05
C ASP A 162 -14.15 -19.38 2.81
N LEU A 163 -14.75 -19.19 3.97
CA LEU A 163 -15.36 -20.27 4.75
C LEU A 163 -16.55 -20.94 4.02
N ARG A 164 -17.34 -20.18 3.29
CA ARG A 164 -18.45 -20.70 2.47
C ARG A 164 -17.94 -21.54 1.30
N ASP A 165 -16.92 -21.04 0.61
CA ASP A 165 -16.29 -21.76 -0.51
C ASP A 165 -15.66 -23.07 -0.05
N SER A 166 -14.95 -23.07 1.07
CA SER A 166 -14.39 -24.28 1.68
C SER A 166 -15.46 -25.31 2.02
N ARG A 167 -16.64 -24.91 2.48
CA ARG A 167 -17.76 -25.82 2.77
C ARG A 167 -18.41 -26.38 1.52
N GLN A 168 -18.46 -25.63 0.44
CA GLN A 168 -18.99 -26.10 -0.84
C GLN A 168 -18.06 -27.11 -1.53
N GLU A 169 -16.75 -26.96 -1.39
CA GLU A 169 -15.76 -27.89 -1.91
C GLU A 169 -15.71 -29.20 -1.12
N ALA A 170 -16.14 -29.22 0.14
CA ALA A 170 -16.13 -30.40 1.02
C ALA A 170 -17.33 -31.34 0.84
N VAL A 171 -18.24 -31.03 -0.09
CA VAL A 171 -19.38 -31.86 -0.50
C VAL A 171 -19.10 -32.45 -1.88
#